data_f93d7d4cb28c3258296296559a7c8170
#
_entry.id   f93d7d4cb28c3258296296559a7c8170
#
_cell.length_a   1.000
_cell.length_b   1.000
_cell.length_c   1.000
_cell.angle_alpha   90.00
_cell.angle_beta   90.00
_cell.angle_gamma   90.00
#
_symmetry.space_group_name_H-M   'P 1'
#
loop_
_entity.id
_entity.type
_entity.pdbx_description
1 polymer ?
#
loop_
_entity_poly.entity_id
_entity_poly.type
_entity_poly.pdbx_seq_one_letter_code
_entity_poly.pdbx_strand_id
1 'polypeptide(L)'
;MFAPWKRSPPRLHLRPRRVAPSVLIILSHAPFDGDTTWNALRLATTLVERKAPVRIFVMNDAIDLVRQESAPEGFEFDLKLMLRDLLPKGGRIKVCTTCVNRCGIGHGDVIPEAVMATMGDLAQWVVDSDRVVVF
;
A
#
# COMPACT_ATOMS: atom_id res chain seq x y z
N MET A 1 -49.36 5.62 39.33
CA MET A 1 -48.86 6.84 38.67
C MET A 1 -47.43 6.58 38.20
N PHE A 2 -47.23 6.47 36.88
CA PHE A 2 -45.93 6.18 36.30
C PHE A 2 -45.15 7.48 36.11
N ALA A 3 -43.98 7.59 36.74
CA ALA A 3 -43.06 8.69 36.43
C ALA A 3 -42.67 8.61 34.93
N PRO A 4 -42.72 9.72 34.18
CA PRO A 4 -42.30 9.67 32.80
C PRO A 4 -40.84 9.24 32.76
N TRP A 5 -40.60 8.16 32.06
CA TRP A 5 -39.24 7.67 31.82
C TRP A 5 -38.45 8.77 31.10
N LYS A 6 -37.61 9.47 31.82
CA LYS A 6 -36.64 10.38 31.21
C LYS A 6 -35.65 9.54 30.45
N ARG A 7 -35.88 9.38 29.15
CA ARG A 7 -34.84 8.87 28.28
C ARG A 7 -33.66 9.81 28.39
N SER A 8 -32.54 9.30 28.89
CA SER A 8 -31.29 10.02 28.79
C SER A 8 -31.04 10.34 27.31
N PRO A 9 -30.68 11.57 26.95
CA PRO A 9 -30.39 11.88 25.58
C PRO A 9 -29.33 10.91 25.08
N PRO A 10 -29.42 10.43 23.84
CA PRO A 10 -28.41 9.57 23.28
C PRO A 10 -27.06 10.26 23.47
N ARG A 11 -26.13 9.59 24.11
CA ARG A 11 -24.76 10.10 24.19
C ARG A 11 -24.29 10.29 22.76
N LEU A 12 -24.12 11.52 22.35
CA LEU A 12 -23.44 11.83 21.12
C LEU A 12 -22.04 11.25 21.30
N HIS A 13 -21.83 10.05 20.76
CA HIS A 13 -20.49 9.57 20.51
C HIS A 13 -19.93 10.48 19.43
N LEU A 14 -19.34 11.58 19.85
CA LEU A 14 -18.40 12.31 19.01
C LEU A 14 -17.32 11.29 18.66
N ARG A 15 -17.49 10.66 17.50
CA ARG A 15 -16.40 9.89 16.92
C ARG A 15 -15.23 10.88 16.81
N PRO A 16 -14.07 10.57 17.43
CA PRO A 16 -12.91 11.39 17.21
C PRO A 16 -12.80 11.57 15.70
N ARG A 17 -12.40 12.76 15.21
CA ARG A 17 -12.16 13.00 13.78
C ARG A 17 -11.44 11.79 13.25
N ARG A 18 -12.11 11.00 12.43
CA ARG A 18 -11.49 9.85 11.82
C ARG A 18 -10.30 10.34 11.06
N VAL A 19 -9.10 9.94 11.50
CA VAL A 19 -7.99 9.80 10.57
C VAL A 19 -8.55 9.09 9.35
N ALA A 20 -8.26 9.59 8.16
CA ALA A 20 -8.73 8.95 6.94
C ALA A 20 -8.43 7.44 6.99
N PRO A 21 -9.29 6.57 6.43
CA PRO A 21 -9.07 5.13 6.46
C PRO A 21 -7.70 4.76 5.92
N SER A 22 -7.03 3.82 6.57
CA SER A 22 -5.79 3.24 6.05
C SER A 22 -6.09 2.33 4.87
N VAL A 23 -5.25 2.41 3.85
CA VAL A 23 -5.41 1.63 2.62
C VAL A 23 -4.15 0.80 2.36
N LEU A 24 -4.34 -0.51 2.22
CA LEU A 24 -3.32 -1.43 1.73
C LEU A 24 -3.55 -1.66 0.24
N ILE A 25 -2.54 -1.37 -0.56
CA ILE A 25 -2.52 -1.69 -1.99
C ILE A 25 -1.55 -2.85 -2.20
N ILE A 26 -2.07 -3.96 -2.72
CA ILE A 26 -1.26 -5.11 -3.10
C ILE A 26 -0.99 -5.03 -4.60
N LEU A 27 0.28 -4.96 -4.97
CA LEU A 27 0.72 -4.98 -6.35
C LEU A 27 1.16 -6.40 -6.70
N SER A 28 0.51 -7.02 -7.68
CA SER A 28 0.83 -8.37 -8.14
C SER A 28 1.06 -8.48 -9.65
N HIS A 29 0.73 -7.44 -10.39
CA HIS A 29 0.89 -7.39 -11.84
C HIS A 29 2.28 -6.91 -12.26
N ALA A 30 2.77 -7.42 -13.40
CA ALA A 30 4.04 -6.97 -13.97
C ALA A 30 4.00 -5.46 -14.25
N PRO A 31 4.96 -4.67 -13.71
CA PRO A 31 4.83 -3.21 -13.69
C PRO A 31 4.96 -2.56 -15.06
N PHE A 32 5.64 -3.22 -15.98
CA PHE A 32 5.91 -2.68 -17.33
C PHE A 32 5.01 -3.31 -18.40
N ASP A 33 3.98 -4.03 -17.99
CA ASP A 33 2.97 -4.64 -18.86
C ASP A 33 1.64 -3.90 -18.70
N GLY A 34 1.39 -2.94 -19.56
CA GLY A 34 0.20 -2.09 -19.51
C GLY A 34 0.22 -1.05 -18.37
N ASP A 35 -0.95 -0.53 -18.03
CA ASP A 35 -1.12 0.62 -17.14
C ASP A 35 -1.55 0.27 -15.71
N THR A 36 -1.65 -1.03 -15.39
CA THR A 36 -2.18 -1.47 -14.08
C THR A 36 -1.37 -0.90 -12.92
N THR A 37 -0.06 -1.07 -12.93
CA THR A 37 0.82 -0.56 -11.87
C THR A 37 0.84 0.97 -11.84
N TRP A 38 0.88 1.61 -13.00
CA TRP A 38 0.81 3.07 -13.09
C TRP A 38 -0.47 3.62 -12.42
N ASN A 39 -1.62 3.01 -12.72
CA ASN A 39 -2.88 3.40 -12.10
C ASN A 39 -2.90 3.14 -10.59
N ALA A 40 -2.33 2.03 -10.13
CA ALA A 40 -2.20 1.75 -8.70
C ALA A 40 -1.37 2.83 -7.97
N LEU A 41 -0.27 3.26 -8.57
CA LEU A 41 0.59 4.31 -8.01
C LEU A 41 -0.07 5.69 -8.07
N ARG A 42 -0.86 5.97 -9.08
CA ARG A 42 -1.70 7.18 -9.13
C ARG A 42 -2.73 7.20 -8.00
N LEU A 43 -3.39 6.07 -7.76
CA LEU A 43 -4.31 5.94 -6.63
C LEU A 43 -3.57 6.16 -5.31
N ALA A 44 -2.42 5.52 -5.11
CA ALA A 44 -1.62 5.68 -3.91
C ALA A 44 -1.23 7.15 -3.67
N THR A 45 -0.76 7.83 -4.71
CA THR A 45 -0.40 9.25 -4.67
C THR A 45 -1.58 10.13 -4.25
N THR A 46 -2.74 9.89 -4.85
CA THR A 46 -3.97 10.63 -4.53
C THR A 46 -4.42 10.38 -3.09
N LEU A 47 -4.30 9.14 -2.60
CA LEU A 47 -4.64 8.80 -1.23
C LEU A 47 -3.75 9.50 -0.20
N VAL A 48 -2.42 9.53 -0.42
CA VAL A 48 -1.51 10.23 0.51
C VAL A 48 -1.73 11.75 0.49
N GLU A 49 -2.09 12.33 -0.64
CA GLU A 49 -2.50 13.74 -0.74
C GLU A 49 -3.75 14.03 0.10
N ARG A 50 -4.65 13.07 0.21
CA ARG A 50 -5.85 13.13 1.06
C ARG A 50 -5.59 12.74 2.52
N LYS A 51 -4.33 12.59 2.91
CA LYS A 51 -3.91 12.20 4.25
C LYS A 51 -4.37 10.79 4.68
N ALA A 52 -4.70 9.92 3.75
CA ALA A 52 -4.93 8.51 4.04
C ALA A 52 -3.59 7.80 4.24
N PRO A 53 -3.41 7.02 5.32
CA PRO A 53 -2.23 6.16 5.46
C PRO A 53 -2.22 5.09 4.36
N VAL A 54 -1.13 5.01 3.60
CA VAL A 54 -0.98 4.05 2.49
C VAL A 54 0.15 3.08 2.75
N ARG A 55 -0.16 1.80 2.54
CA ARG A 55 0.79 0.69 2.58
C ARG A 55 0.80 0.02 1.21
N ILE A 56 1.98 -0.24 0.69
CA ILE A 56 2.16 -0.95 -0.58
C ILE A 56 2.85 -2.27 -0.30
N PHE A 57 2.23 -3.38 -0.70
CA PHE A 57 2.85 -4.70 -0.66
C PHE A 57 3.08 -5.20 -2.07
N VAL A 58 4.33 -5.50 -2.39
CA VAL A 58 4.77 -5.92 -3.73
C VAL A 58 5.02 -7.41 -3.74
N MET A 59 4.34 -8.14 -4.63
CA MET A 59 4.47 -9.58 -4.75
C MET A 59 4.31 -10.06 -6.20
N ASN A 60 4.50 -11.34 -6.42
CA ASN A 60 4.39 -11.97 -7.75
C ASN A 60 5.22 -11.22 -8.81
N ASP A 61 4.66 -10.98 -9.96
CA ASP A 61 5.35 -10.33 -11.08
C ASP A 61 5.61 -8.83 -10.82
N ALA A 62 4.98 -8.24 -9.81
CA ALA A 62 5.21 -6.85 -9.45
C ALA A 62 6.59 -6.60 -8.82
N ILE A 63 7.33 -7.64 -8.42
CA ILE A 63 8.66 -7.48 -7.83
C ILE A 63 9.66 -6.77 -8.74
N ASP A 64 9.46 -6.79 -10.03
CA ASP A 64 10.29 -6.04 -10.98
C ASP A 64 10.25 -4.52 -10.74
N LEU A 65 9.19 -4.02 -10.11
CA LEU A 65 9.09 -2.60 -9.71
C LEU A 65 10.14 -2.20 -8.69
N VAL A 66 10.53 -3.13 -7.81
CA VAL A 66 11.44 -2.86 -6.70
C VAL A 66 12.88 -3.36 -6.95
N ARG A 67 13.15 -3.88 -8.14
CA ARG A 67 14.53 -4.19 -8.54
C ARG A 67 15.31 -2.91 -8.80
N GLN A 68 16.60 -2.92 -8.50
CA GLN A 68 17.47 -1.75 -8.75
C GLN A 68 17.72 -1.47 -10.23
N GLU A 69 17.50 -2.46 -11.09
CA GLU A 69 17.65 -2.30 -12.52
C GLU A 69 16.74 -1.19 -13.07
N SER A 70 17.21 -0.52 -14.11
CA SER A 70 16.43 0.49 -14.81
C SER A 70 15.18 -0.11 -15.46
N ALA A 71 14.14 0.70 -15.58
CA ALA A 71 12.96 0.34 -16.34
C ALA A 71 13.33 0.06 -17.81
N PRO A 72 12.52 -0.74 -18.52
CA PRO A 72 12.72 -0.97 -19.95
C PRO A 72 12.82 0.34 -20.71
N GLU A 73 13.69 0.36 -21.74
CA GLU A 73 13.85 1.52 -22.61
C GLU A 73 12.51 1.88 -23.28
N GLY A 74 12.20 3.17 -23.33
CA GLY A 74 10.98 3.68 -23.94
C GLY A 74 9.73 3.60 -23.08
N PHE A 75 9.84 3.19 -21.81
CA PHE A 75 8.70 3.22 -20.88
C PHE A 75 8.39 4.66 -20.48
N GLU A 76 7.13 5.07 -20.64
CA GLU A 76 6.70 6.47 -20.53
C GLU A 76 6.78 7.02 -19.10
N PHE A 77 6.55 6.19 -18.08
CA PHE A 77 6.43 6.61 -16.69
C PHE A 77 7.59 6.10 -15.83
N ASP A 78 8.09 6.95 -14.94
CA ASP A 78 9.04 6.53 -13.91
C ASP A 78 8.29 5.97 -12.70
N LEU A 79 7.95 4.68 -12.78
CA LEU A 79 7.16 4.00 -11.74
C LEU A 79 7.93 3.88 -10.42
N LYS A 80 9.25 3.70 -10.46
CA LYS A 80 10.06 3.63 -9.23
C LYS A 80 10.08 4.96 -8.50
N LEU A 81 10.19 6.06 -9.23
CA LEU A 81 10.12 7.39 -8.64
C LEU A 81 8.74 7.64 -8.02
N MET A 82 7.66 7.27 -8.70
CA MET A 82 6.31 7.37 -8.16
C MET A 82 6.16 6.59 -6.85
N LEU A 83 6.72 5.37 -6.80
CA LEU A 83 6.72 4.55 -5.59
C LEU A 83 7.52 5.21 -4.47
N ARG A 84 8.75 5.65 -4.74
CA ARG A 84 9.64 6.29 -3.76
C ARG A 84 9.07 7.59 -3.21
N ASP A 85 8.36 8.35 -4.02
CA ASP A 85 7.76 9.63 -3.62
C ASP A 85 6.64 9.46 -2.57
N LEU A 86 6.15 8.23 -2.36
CA LEU A 86 5.18 7.94 -1.30
C LEU A 86 5.81 7.97 0.10
N LEU A 87 7.10 7.63 0.22
CA LEU A 87 7.78 7.51 1.51
C LEU A 87 7.82 8.80 2.32
N PRO A 88 8.23 9.96 1.75
CA PRO A 88 8.24 11.23 2.49
C PRO A 88 6.84 11.65 2.95
N LYS A 89 5.79 11.13 2.31
CA LYS A 89 4.39 11.41 2.62
C LYS A 89 3.77 10.38 3.59
N GLY A 90 4.59 9.51 4.16
CA GLY A 90 4.18 8.50 5.13
C GLY A 90 3.79 7.15 4.54
N GLY A 91 3.92 6.95 3.23
CA GLY A 91 3.73 5.64 2.59
C GLY A 91 4.77 4.63 3.04
N ARG A 92 4.38 3.36 3.11
CA ARG A 92 5.26 2.25 3.49
C ARG A 92 5.24 1.19 2.41
N ILE A 93 6.41 0.60 2.14
CA ILE A 93 6.60 -0.38 1.08
C ILE A 93 7.21 -1.64 1.67
N LYS A 94 6.56 -2.78 1.42
CA LYS A 94 7.10 -4.10 1.69
C LYS A 94 7.10 -4.95 0.43
N VAL A 95 8.05 -5.86 0.33
CA VAL A 95 8.17 -6.80 -0.78
C VAL A 95 8.20 -8.24 -0.28
N CYS A 96 7.53 -9.12 -1.00
CA CYS A 96 7.46 -10.55 -0.67
C CYS A 96 8.83 -11.21 -0.81
N THR A 97 9.42 -11.65 0.30
CA THR A 97 10.71 -12.34 0.33
C THR A 97 10.67 -13.63 -0.49
N THR A 98 9.62 -14.42 -0.37
CA THR A 98 9.47 -15.67 -1.12
C THR A 98 9.47 -15.41 -2.64
N CYS A 99 8.78 -14.37 -3.10
CA CYS A 99 8.74 -14.01 -4.52
C CYS A 99 10.12 -13.58 -5.02
N VAL A 100 10.84 -12.80 -4.26
CA VAL A 100 12.22 -12.37 -4.57
C VAL A 100 13.13 -13.59 -4.70
N ASN A 101 13.07 -14.50 -3.73
CA ASN A 101 13.90 -15.71 -3.74
C ASN A 101 13.57 -16.64 -4.92
N ARG A 102 12.29 -16.85 -5.22
CA ARG A 102 11.85 -17.72 -6.33
C ARG A 102 12.25 -17.17 -7.69
N CYS A 103 12.34 -15.87 -7.84
CA CYS A 103 12.80 -15.22 -9.08
C CYS A 103 14.34 -15.15 -9.17
N GLY A 104 15.07 -15.65 -8.19
CA GLY A 104 16.54 -15.64 -8.17
C GLY A 104 17.14 -14.24 -8.02
N ILE A 105 16.37 -13.28 -7.49
CA ILE A 105 16.83 -11.91 -7.28
C ILE A 105 17.60 -11.87 -5.96
N GLY A 106 18.84 -11.35 -6.00
CA GLY A 106 19.60 -11.09 -4.78
C GLY A 106 18.93 -10.01 -3.92
N HIS A 107 18.96 -10.17 -2.60
CA HIS A 107 18.37 -9.17 -1.69
C HIS A 107 19.03 -7.80 -1.84
N GLY A 108 20.32 -7.74 -2.19
CA GLY A 108 21.03 -6.50 -2.52
C GLY A 108 20.56 -5.82 -3.82
N ASP A 109 19.84 -6.53 -4.68
CA ASP A 109 19.30 -5.99 -5.93
C ASP A 109 17.88 -5.42 -5.78
N VAL A 110 17.32 -5.48 -4.58
CA VAL A 110 16.06 -4.84 -4.22
C VAL A 110 16.33 -3.44 -3.70
N ILE A 111 15.52 -2.47 -4.10
CA ILE A 111 15.69 -1.09 -3.61
C ILE A 111 15.54 -1.05 -2.08
N PRO A 112 16.36 -0.27 -1.37
CA PRO A 112 16.36 -0.26 0.10
C PRO A 112 15.05 0.27 0.72
N GLU A 113 14.27 1.03 -0.03
CA GLU A 113 12.97 1.55 0.40
C GLU A 113 11.90 0.46 0.54
N ALA A 114 12.08 -0.69 -0.14
CA ALA A 114 11.18 -1.83 -0.03
C ALA A 114 11.69 -2.81 1.03
N VAL A 115 10.99 -2.91 2.14
CA VAL A 115 11.36 -3.79 3.25
C VAL A 115 10.97 -5.23 2.91
N MET A 116 11.93 -6.15 3.05
CA MET A 116 11.69 -7.58 2.87
C MET A 116 10.68 -8.08 3.91
N ALA A 117 9.66 -8.81 3.46
CA ALA A 117 8.55 -9.22 4.31
C ALA A 117 8.06 -10.64 4.01
N THR A 118 7.44 -11.24 5.01
CA THR A 118 6.85 -12.57 4.95
C THR A 118 5.34 -12.50 4.64
N MET A 119 4.74 -13.65 4.37
CA MET A 119 3.28 -13.75 4.28
C MET A 119 2.60 -13.37 5.61
N GLY A 120 3.23 -13.66 6.75
CA GLY A 120 2.76 -13.22 8.06
C GLY A 120 2.70 -11.69 8.18
N ASP A 121 3.70 -11.00 7.65
CA ASP A 121 3.71 -9.53 7.60
C ASP A 121 2.59 -8.98 6.71
N LEU A 122 2.32 -9.61 5.57
CA LEU A 122 1.20 -9.24 4.72
C LEU A 122 -0.13 -9.45 5.44
N ALA A 123 -0.31 -10.60 6.09
CA ALA A 123 -1.51 -10.90 6.85
C ALA A 123 -1.76 -9.86 7.93
N GLN A 124 -0.71 -9.43 8.65
CA GLN A 124 -0.83 -8.38 9.66
C GLN A 124 -1.25 -7.05 9.05
N TRP A 125 -0.70 -6.69 7.90
CA TRP A 125 -1.11 -5.48 7.20
C TRP A 125 -2.56 -5.53 6.69
N VAL A 126 -3.02 -6.70 6.25
CA VAL A 126 -4.43 -6.90 5.86
C VAL A 126 -5.36 -6.67 7.07
N VAL A 127 -5.01 -7.25 8.21
CA VAL A 127 -5.81 -7.10 9.44
C VAL A 127 -5.83 -5.66 9.94
N ASP A 128 -4.70 -4.96 9.85
CA ASP A 128 -4.53 -3.60 10.37
C ASP A 128 -5.04 -2.51 9.42
N SER A 129 -5.35 -2.85 8.18
CA SER A 129 -5.80 -1.87 7.19
C SER A 129 -7.32 -1.81 7.11
N ASP A 130 -7.86 -0.61 6.95
CA ASP A 130 -9.32 -0.41 6.82
C ASP A 130 -9.83 -0.84 5.45
N ARG A 131 -9.00 -0.69 4.43
CA ARG A 131 -9.31 -1.08 3.04
C ARG A 131 -8.14 -1.84 2.44
N VAL A 132 -8.44 -2.83 1.61
CA VAL A 132 -7.45 -3.58 0.84
C VAL A 132 -7.85 -3.56 -0.63
N VAL A 133 -6.93 -3.15 -1.48
CA VAL A 133 -7.11 -3.09 -2.93
C VAL A 133 -5.98 -3.87 -3.60
N VAL A 134 -6.31 -4.68 -4.59
CA VAL A 134 -5.35 -5.50 -5.34
C VAL A 134 -5.29 -5.05 -6.79
N PHE A 135 -4.08 -4.83 -7.26
CA PHE A 135 -3.78 -4.54 -8.66
C PHE A 135 -2.87 -5.58 -9.29
#